data_e8a904dce1d7db995172c0a96b470cab
#
_entry.id   e8a904dce1d7db995172c0a96b470cab
#
_cell.length_a   1.000
_cell.length_b   1.000
_cell.length_c   1.000
_cell.angle_alpha   90.00
_cell.angle_beta   90.00
_cell.angle_gamma   90.00
#
_symmetry.space_group_name_H-M   'P 1'
#
loop_
_entity.id
_entity.type
_entity.pdbx_description
1 polymer ?
#
loop_
_entity_poly.entity_id
_entity_poly.type
_entity_poly.pdbx_seq_one_letter_code
_entity_poly.pdbx_strand_id
1 'polypeptide(L)'
;AAKDELEQKHQQLLATQQLLQGASRQSERTRIARNLHDLVGHHLTALTIQLQVASHISEGEAKMQVDKCHQLAKLLLSDVREAVSTMRQYAGVTLLDAITPLLVLLPERLEVKLQIPPDIMLNDLHQAQHLLCIVQEAISNSLKHSGASQLHLSASVKQQQLLIVIYDNGSLAPNWQPGNGIKGMQERLAECGGHLQLGKQQQAIQLTVTLPYIENENA
;
A
#
# COMPACT_ATOMS: atom_id res chain seq x y z
N ALA A 1 19.75 -21.32 -51.68
CA ALA A 1 18.70 -20.31 -51.75
C ALA A 1 17.38 -20.78 -51.03
N ALA A 2 16.60 -21.77 -51.55
CA ALA A 2 15.32 -22.17 -50.97
C ALA A 2 15.48 -22.86 -49.58
N LYS A 3 16.53 -23.63 -49.38
CA LYS A 3 16.84 -24.29 -48.10
C LYS A 3 17.23 -23.30 -47.03
N ASP A 4 18.03 -22.31 -47.39
CA ASP A 4 18.53 -21.29 -46.47
C ASP A 4 17.37 -20.36 -46.04
N GLU A 5 16.45 -20.08 -46.95
CA GLU A 5 15.24 -19.28 -46.67
C GLU A 5 14.28 -20.04 -45.71
N LEU A 6 14.13 -21.33 -45.89
CA LEU A 6 13.35 -22.20 -45.02
C LEU A 6 13.95 -22.26 -43.61
N GLU A 7 15.27 -22.41 -43.53
CA GLU A 7 16.00 -22.43 -42.25
C GLU A 7 15.89 -21.09 -41.48
N GLN A 8 16.00 -19.95 -42.19
CA GLN A 8 15.78 -18.64 -41.60
C GLN A 8 14.33 -18.46 -41.07
N LYS A 9 13.34 -18.86 -41.84
CA LYS A 9 11.94 -18.81 -41.40
C LYS A 9 11.69 -19.71 -40.19
N HIS A 10 12.30 -20.89 -40.16
CA HIS A 10 12.19 -21.79 -39.02
C HIS A 10 12.81 -21.20 -37.75
N GLN A 11 13.99 -20.56 -37.84
CA GLN A 11 14.62 -19.88 -36.71
C GLN A 11 13.81 -18.69 -36.23
N GLN A 12 13.23 -17.89 -37.14
CA GLN A 12 12.32 -16.79 -36.76
C GLN A 12 11.07 -17.30 -36.04
N LEU A 13 10.52 -18.42 -36.51
CA LEU A 13 9.33 -19.01 -35.88
C LEU A 13 9.64 -19.49 -34.45
N LEU A 14 10.77 -20.17 -34.25
CA LEU A 14 11.22 -20.60 -32.93
C LEU A 14 11.48 -19.42 -31.98
N ALA A 15 12.15 -18.39 -32.46
CA ALA A 15 12.36 -17.18 -31.66
C ALA A 15 11.04 -16.49 -31.26
N THR A 16 10.11 -16.38 -32.22
CA THR A 16 8.77 -15.81 -31.96
C THR A 16 8.00 -16.65 -30.95
N GLN A 17 8.06 -17.99 -31.06
CA GLN A 17 7.40 -18.90 -30.14
C GLN A 17 7.99 -18.78 -28.72
N GLN A 18 9.31 -18.65 -28.58
CA GLN A 18 9.95 -18.43 -27.28
C GLN A 18 9.54 -17.09 -26.66
N LEU A 19 9.48 -16.02 -27.45
CA LEU A 19 9.00 -14.71 -26.98
C LEU A 19 7.55 -14.77 -26.53
N LEU A 20 6.67 -15.42 -27.28
CA LEU A 20 5.25 -15.58 -26.91
C LEU A 20 5.09 -16.41 -25.64
N GLN A 21 5.87 -17.49 -25.48
CA GLN A 21 5.87 -18.27 -24.23
C GLN A 21 6.38 -17.47 -23.04
N GLY A 22 7.43 -16.68 -23.23
CA GLY A 22 7.94 -15.77 -22.19
C GLY A 22 6.91 -14.73 -21.77
N ALA A 23 6.29 -14.07 -22.74
CA ALA A 23 5.22 -13.09 -22.51
C ALA A 23 4.00 -13.71 -21.81
N SER A 24 3.59 -14.92 -22.23
CA SER A 24 2.47 -15.63 -21.60
C SER A 24 2.77 -16.01 -20.15
N ARG A 25 3.98 -16.50 -19.84
CA ARG A 25 4.40 -16.81 -18.47
C ARG A 25 4.45 -15.55 -17.60
N GLN A 26 4.93 -14.43 -18.15
CA GLN A 26 4.99 -13.17 -17.43
C GLN A 26 3.58 -12.62 -17.15
N SER A 27 2.69 -12.68 -18.13
CA SER A 27 1.27 -12.29 -17.96
C SER A 27 0.58 -13.14 -16.88
N GLU A 28 0.80 -14.45 -16.88
CA GLU A 28 0.22 -15.35 -15.89
C GLU A 28 0.77 -15.08 -14.47
N ARG A 29 2.09 -14.84 -14.33
CA ARG A 29 2.69 -14.44 -13.05
C ARG A 29 2.07 -13.14 -12.52
N THR A 30 1.90 -12.15 -13.39
CA THR A 30 1.27 -10.87 -13.03
C THR A 30 -0.19 -11.07 -12.62
N ARG A 31 -0.94 -11.92 -13.30
CA ARG A 31 -2.33 -12.27 -12.97
C ARG A 31 -2.42 -12.96 -11.61
N ILE A 32 -1.55 -13.94 -11.35
CA ILE A 32 -1.51 -14.67 -10.06
C ILE A 32 -1.15 -13.70 -8.94
N ALA A 33 -0.14 -12.87 -9.13
CA ALA A 33 0.28 -11.88 -8.14
C ALA A 33 -0.85 -10.89 -7.79
N ARG A 34 -1.60 -10.44 -8.81
CA ARG A 34 -2.76 -9.56 -8.60
C ARG A 34 -3.86 -10.27 -7.80
N ASN A 35 -4.22 -11.51 -8.19
CA ASN A 35 -5.23 -12.29 -7.49
C ASN A 35 -4.83 -12.59 -6.04
N LEU A 36 -3.57 -12.91 -5.77
CA LEU A 36 -3.06 -13.12 -4.40
C LEU A 36 -3.12 -11.83 -3.58
N HIS A 37 -2.73 -10.70 -4.17
CA HIS A 37 -2.82 -9.41 -3.50
C HIS A 37 -4.28 -9.07 -3.15
N ASP A 38 -5.16 -9.22 -4.12
CA ASP A 38 -6.55 -8.83 -3.97
C ASP A 38 -7.29 -9.74 -2.98
N LEU A 39 -7.10 -11.06 -3.08
CA LEU A 39 -7.81 -12.00 -2.24
C LEU A 39 -7.19 -12.12 -0.84
N VAL A 40 -5.90 -12.40 -0.76
CA VAL A 40 -5.23 -12.71 0.52
C VAL A 40 -4.81 -11.43 1.23
N GLY A 41 -4.26 -10.47 0.50
CA GLY A 41 -3.82 -9.19 1.05
C GLY A 41 -4.97 -8.40 1.70
N HIS A 42 -6.14 -8.36 1.04
CA HIS A 42 -7.33 -7.67 1.56
C HIS A 42 -7.88 -8.37 2.81
N HIS A 43 -8.01 -9.70 2.78
CA HIS A 43 -8.52 -10.44 3.93
C HIS A 43 -7.61 -10.35 5.15
N LEU A 44 -6.29 -10.43 4.96
CA LEU A 44 -5.33 -10.28 6.06
C LEU A 44 -5.31 -8.85 6.60
N THR A 45 -5.47 -7.85 5.76
CA THR A 45 -5.60 -6.45 6.18
C THR A 45 -6.87 -6.26 7.03
N ALA A 46 -8.00 -6.79 6.57
CA ALA A 46 -9.25 -6.79 7.32
C ALA A 46 -9.09 -7.46 8.68
N LEU A 47 -8.50 -8.66 8.70
CA LEU A 47 -8.26 -9.42 9.92
C LEU A 47 -7.37 -8.63 10.89
N THR A 48 -6.33 -7.99 10.40
CA THR A 48 -5.44 -7.16 11.22
C THR A 48 -6.19 -6.00 11.87
N ILE A 49 -7.06 -5.31 11.13
CA ILE A 49 -7.90 -4.23 11.66
C ILE A 49 -8.88 -4.77 12.70
N GLN A 50 -9.56 -5.88 12.42
CA GLN A 50 -10.51 -6.49 13.35
C GLN A 50 -9.84 -6.95 14.65
N LEU A 51 -8.67 -7.59 14.56
CA LEU A 51 -7.90 -8.00 15.72
C LEU A 51 -7.39 -6.79 16.52
N GLN A 52 -7.08 -5.69 15.87
CA GLN A 52 -6.70 -4.46 16.54
C GLN A 52 -7.87 -3.84 17.30
N VAL A 53 -9.08 -3.84 16.72
CA VAL A 53 -10.30 -3.41 17.42
C VAL A 53 -10.59 -4.35 18.60
N ALA A 54 -10.50 -5.67 18.39
CA ALA A 54 -10.72 -6.67 19.43
C ALA A 54 -9.73 -6.50 20.59
N SER A 55 -8.45 -6.25 20.33
CA SER A 55 -7.44 -5.96 21.35
C SER A 55 -7.80 -4.73 22.20
N HIS A 56 -8.49 -3.75 21.60
CA HIS A 56 -8.84 -2.50 22.31
C HIS A 56 -10.02 -2.67 23.29
N ILE A 57 -10.91 -3.63 23.00
CA ILE A 57 -12.10 -3.92 23.84
C ILE A 57 -11.91 -5.14 24.73
N SER A 58 -10.77 -5.86 24.63
CA SER A 58 -10.45 -7.03 25.43
C SER A 58 -9.59 -6.65 26.64
N GLU A 59 -9.71 -7.41 27.71
CA GLU A 59 -8.91 -7.26 28.92
C GLU A 59 -8.32 -8.61 29.38
N GLY A 60 -7.32 -8.58 30.25
CA GLY A 60 -6.73 -9.75 30.87
C GLY A 60 -6.09 -10.72 29.88
N GLU A 61 -6.31 -12.02 30.09
CA GLU A 61 -5.74 -13.10 29.28
C GLU A 61 -6.27 -13.10 27.85
N ALA A 62 -7.53 -12.73 27.64
CA ALA A 62 -8.12 -12.61 26.32
C ALA A 62 -7.38 -11.56 25.47
N LYS A 63 -7.02 -10.43 26.05
CA LYS A 63 -6.24 -9.39 25.37
C LYS A 63 -4.89 -9.92 24.92
N MET A 64 -4.16 -10.64 25.78
CA MET A 64 -2.87 -11.23 25.40
C MET A 64 -2.98 -12.20 24.21
N GLN A 65 -4.04 -13.00 24.13
CA GLN A 65 -4.26 -13.91 23.00
C GLN A 65 -4.61 -13.16 21.72
N VAL A 66 -5.46 -12.13 21.80
CA VAL A 66 -5.80 -11.28 20.66
C VAL A 66 -4.56 -10.53 20.14
N ASP A 67 -3.71 -10.02 21.02
CA ASP A 67 -2.46 -9.35 20.64
C ASP A 67 -1.49 -10.30 19.92
N LYS A 68 -1.37 -11.55 20.37
CA LYS A 68 -0.60 -12.57 19.67
C LYS A 68 -1.16 -12.87 18.27
N CYS A 69 -2.48 -13.02 18.15
CA CYS A 69 -3.14 -13.21 16.86
C CYS A 69 -2.92 -12.02 15.93
N HIS A 70 -2.99 -10.81 16.47
CA HIS A 70 -2.72 -9.59 15.73
C HIS A 70 -1.27 -9.53 15.20
N GLN A 71 -0.28 -9.92 16.01
CA GLN A 71 1.11 -9.99 15.58
C GLN A 71 1.31 -11.03 14.48
N LEU A 72 0.71 -12.23 14.63
CA LEU A 72 0.76 -13.28 13.59
C LEU A 72 0.12 -12.83 12.29
N ALA A 73 -1.04 -12.17 12.34
CA ALA A 73 -1.70 -11.64 11.15
C ALA A 73 -0.83 -10.59 10.43
N LYS A 74 -0.11 -9.74 11.17
CA LYS A 74 0.85 -8.78 10.61
C LYS A 74 2.03 -9.47 9.94
N LEU A 75 2.60 -10.51 10.53
CA LEU A 75 3.69 -11.27 9.93
C LEU A 75 3.23 -11.94 8.63
N LEU A 76 2.09 -12.64 8.64
CA LEU A 76 1.52 -13.26 7.45
C LEU A 76 1.24 -12.24 6.33
N LEU A 77 0.74 -11.06 6.70
CA LEU A 77 0.53 -9.99 5.72
C LEU A 77 1.84 -9.51 5.08
N SER A 78 2.92 -9.43 5.88
CA SER A 78 4.27 -9.10 5.39
C SER A 78 4.79 -10.17 4.44
N ASP A 79 4.71 -11.45 4.82
CA ASP A 79 5.20 -12.57 4.02
C ASP A 79 4.45 -12.69 2.66
N VAL A 80 3.13 -12.51 2.69
CA VAL A 80 2.32 -12.50 1.46
C VAL A 80 2.69 -11.33 0.56
N ARG A 81 2.91 -10.15 1.13
CA ARG A 81 3.35 -8.98 0.36
C ARG A 81 4.71 -9.20 -0.28
N GLU A 82 5.65 -9.79 0.42
CA GLU A 82 6.98 -10.11 -0.10
C GLU A 82 6.89 -11.16 -1.23
N ALA A 83 6.10 -12.22 -1.05
CA ALA A 83 5.89 -13.23 -2.09
C ALA A 83 5.24 -12.65 -3.35
N VAL A 84 4.22 -11.80 -3.20
CA VAL A 84 3.56 -11.08 -4.30
C VAL A 84 4.52 -10.10 -4.97
N SER A 85 5.39 -9.45 -4.20
CA SER A 85 6.42 -8.53 -4.68
C SER A 85 7.35 -9.21 -5.68
N THR A 86 7.88 -10.35 -5.30
CA THR A 86 8.80 -11.14 -6.14
C THR A 86 8.14 -11.61 -7.46
N MET A 87 6.82 -11.79 -7.45
CA MET A 87 6.06 -12.18 -8.65
C MET A 87 5.73 -11.02 -9.58
N ARG A 88 5.64 -9.78 -9.03
CA ARG A 88 5.13 -8.60 -9.74
C ARG A 88 6.17 -7.75 -10.45
N GLN A 89 7.39 -8.16 -10.58
CA GLN A 89 8.52 -7.32 -10.99
C GLN A 89 8.29 -6.22 -12.06
N TYR A 90 7.08 -6.06 -12.67
CA TYR A 90 6.82 -5.05 -13.70
C TYR A 90 5.33 -4.67 -13.95
N ALA A 91 4.43 -4.68 -12.97
CA ALA A 91 3.09 -4.10 -13.21
C ALA A 91 2.82 -2.97 -12.19
N GLY A 92 2.89 -1.73 -12.64
CA GLY A 92 2.49 -0.57 -11.85
C GLY A 92 1.02 -0.68 -11.39
N VAL A 93 0.76 -0.25 -10.17
CA VAL A 93 -0.59 -0.16 -9.58
C VAL A 93 -0.88 1.31 -9.36
N THR A 94 -2.11 1.77 -9.62
CA THR A 94 -2.46 3.16 -9.30
C THR A 94 -2.52 3.34 -7.78
N LEU A 95 -2.17 4.53 -7.32
CA LEU A 95 -2.27 4.88 -5.89
C LEU A 95 -3.70 4.67 -5.38
N LEU A 96 -4.70 5.01 -6.20
CA LEU A 96 -6.11 4.85 -5.87
C LEU A 96 -6.49 3.36 -5.70
N ASP A 97 -6.10 2.50 -6.66
CA ASP A 97 -6.36 1.05 -6.58
C ASP A 97 -5.66 0.41 -5.38
N ALA A 98 -4.48 0.90 -5.01
CA ALA A 98 -3.75 0.41 -3.85
C ALA A 98 -4.44 0.75 -2.52
N ILE A 99 -5.05 1.94 -2.41
CA ILE A 99 -5.64 2.44 -1.15
C ILE A 99 -7.11 2.00 -1.00
N THR A 100 -7.88 1.95 -2.08
CA THR A 100 -9.33 1.64 -2.06
C THR A 100 -9.69 0.42 -1.20
N PRO A 101 -8.97 -0.71 -1.27
CA PRO A 101 -9.27 -1.88 -0.46
C PRO A 101 -9.15 -1.66 1.05
N LEU A 102 -8.30 -0.73 1.49
CA LEU A 102 -8.16 -0.40 2.90
C LEU A 102 -9.41 0.31 3.45
N LEU A 103 -10.15 0.97 2.57
CA LEU A 103 -11.29 1.81 2.93
C LEU A 103 -12.59 1.01 3.05
N VAL A 104 -12.72 -0.08 2.29
CA VAL A 104 -13.93 -0.94 2.28
C VAL A 104 -14.19 -1.57 3.66
N LEU A 105 -13.17 -1.71 4.47
CA LEU A 105 -13.21 -2.43 5.76
C LEU A 105 -13.29 -1.50 6.97
N LEU A 106 -13.44 -0.20 6.72
CA LEU A 106 -13.52 0.77 7.81
C LEU A 106 -14.87 0.69 8.53
N PRO A 107 -14.89 0.93 9.84
CA PRO A 107 -16.14 1.05 10.57
C PRO A 107 -16.93 2.26 10.06
N GLU A 108 -18.26 2.14 10.01
CA GLU A 108 -19.18 3.19 9.52
C GLU A 108 -19.01 4.55 10.20
N ARG A 109 -18.40 4.57 11.38
CA ARG A 109 -18.14 5.81 12.15
C ARG A 109 -17.04 6.67 11.57
N LEU A 110 -16.21 6.18 10.60
CA LEU A 110 -15.12 6.93 9.99
C LEU A 110 -15.33 7.02 8.48
N GLU A 111 -15.76 8.18 7.99
CA GLU A 111 -15.84 8.50 6.58
C GLU A 111 -14.46 8.90 6.04
N VAL A 112 -14.05 8.36 4.88
CA VAL A 112 -12.79 8.78 4.22
C VAL A 112 -13.10 9.57 2.96
N LYS A 113 -12.54 10.78 2.90
CA LYS A 113 -12.62 11.68 1.74
C LYS A 113 -11.32 11.59 0.95
N LEU A 114 -11.42 11.10 -0.29
CA LEU A 114 -10.29 10.93 -1.19
C LEU A 114 -10.24 12.08 -2.22
N GLN A 115 -9.04 12.63 -2.40
CA GLN A 115 -8.71 13.57 -3.48
C GLN A 115 -7.42 13.08 -4.14
N ILE A 116 -7.50 11.97 -4.87
CA ILE A 116 -6.37 11.31 -5.52
C ILE A 116 -6.62 11.28 -7.02
N PRO A 117 -5.74 11.86 -7.85
CA PRO A 117 -5.77 11.70 -9.28
C PRO A 117 -5.69 10.20 -9.67
N PRO A 118 -6.50 9.75 -10.64
CA PRO A 118 -6.57 8.33 -11.00
C PRO A 118 -5.33 7.81 -11.73
N ASP A 119 -4.51 8.70 -12.25
CA ASP A 119 -3.33 8.45 -13.07
C ASP A 119 -2.01 8.34 -12.28
N ILE A 120 -2.02 8.53 -10.96
CA ILE A 120 -0.82 8.37 -10.14
C ILE A 120 -0.46 6.89 -10.05
N MET A 121 0.60 6.50 -10.76
CA MET A 121 1.11 5.13 -10.79
C MET A 121 2.19 4.92 -9.72
N LEU A 122 2.12 3.82 -9.00
CA LEU A 122 3.17 3.36 -8.10
C LEU A 122 4.01 2.31 -8.83
N ASN A 123 5.13 2.75 -9.39
CA ASN A 123 6.01 1.90 -10.20
C ASN A 123 7.01 1.13 -9.36
N ASP A 124 7.28 1.60 -8.16
CA ASP A 124 8.13 0.94 -7.17
C ASP A 124 7.26 0.25 -6.11
N LEU A 125 7.41 -1.05 -6.02
CA LEU A 125 6.61 -1.88 -5.12
C LEU A 125 6.97 -1.65 -3.64
N HIS A 126 8.23 -1.35 -3.32
CA HIS A 126 8.62 -0.99 -1.96
C HIS A 126 7.96 0.33 -1.54
N GLN A 127 7.95 1.32 -2.43
CA GLN A 127 7.21 2.56 -2.19
C GLN A 127 5.72 2.30 -1.98
N ALA A 128 5.09 1.46 -2.82
CA ALA A 128 3.69 1.10 -2.70
C ALA A 128 3.39 0.44 -1.34
N GLN A 129 4.21 -0.52 -0.92
CA GLN A 129 4.07 -1.21 0.36
C GLN A 129 4.21 -0.25 1.55
N HIS A 130 5.22 0.61 1.53
CA HIS A 130 5.43 1.58 2.60
C HIS A 130 4.30 2.60 2.68
N LEU A 131 3.81 3.08 1.54
CA LEU A 131 2.64 3.97 1.48
C LEU A 131 1.39 3.32 2.07
N LEU A 132 1.11 2.07 1.72
CA LEU A 132 -0.03 1.34 2.30
C LEU A 132 0.09 1.20 3.81
N CYS A 133 1.30 0.88 4.33
CA CYS A 133 1.54 0.84 5.77
C CYS A 133 1.30 2.20 6.44
N ILE A 134 1.71 3.30 5.79
CA ILE A 134 1.50 4.66 6.30
C ILE A 134 0.02 5.03 6.35
N VAL A 135 -0.73 4.72 5.28
CA VAL A 135 -2.18 4.96 5.25
C VAL A 135 -2.90 4.13 6.32
N GLN A 136 -2.52 2.86 6.48
CA GLN A 136 -3.08 1.98 7.53
C GLN A 136 -2.80 2.55 8.93
N GLU A 137 -1.58 3.00 9.20
CA GLU A 137 -1.21 3.58 10.48
C GLU A 137 -1.94 4.90 10.74
N ALA A 138 -2.11 5.75 9.71
CA ALA A 138 -2.88 6.99 9.81
C ALA A 138 -4.35 6.70 10.16
N ILE A 139 -4.98 5.75 9.47
CA ILE A 139 -6.35 5.29 9.78
C ILE A 139 -6.43 4.77 11.23
N SER A 140 -5.48 3.92 11.62
CA SER A 140 -5.41 3.37 12.98
C SER A 140 -5.29 4.47 14.04
N ASN A 141 -4.46 5.48 13.79
CA ASN A 141 -4.27 6.60 14.69
C ASN A 141 -5.54 7.45 14.80
N SER A 142 -6.24 7.72 13.70
CA SER A 142 -7.53 8.42 13.72
C SER A 142 -8.59 7.66 14.51
N LEU A 143 -8.66 6.34 14.34
CA LEU A 143 -9.62 5.50 15.07
C LEU A 143 -9.33 5.39 16.57
N LYS A 144 -8.05 5.39 16.96
CA LYS A 144 -7.65 5.14 18.36
C LYS A 144 -7.48 6.41 19.19
N HIS A 145 -7.00 7.48 18.56
CA HIS A 145 -6.43 8.59 19.31
C HIS A 145 -7.10 9.93 19.07
N SER A 146 -7.81 10.10 17.95
CA SER A 146 -8.38 11.41 17.60
C SER A 146 -9.88 11.51 17.82
N GLY A 147 -10.58 10.37 17.90
CA GLY A 147 -12.06 10.36 17.93
C GLY A 147 -12.68 10.93 16.65
N ALA A 148 -11.96 10.90 15.55
CA ALA A 148 -12.40 11.45 14.27
C ALA A 148 -13.61 10.71 13.69
N SER A 149 -14.43 11.46 12.98
CA SER A 149 -15.51 10.96 12.12
C SER A 149 -15.17 11.07 10.63
N GLN A 150 -14.16 11.85 10.27
CA GLN A 150 -13.70 12.03 8.89
C GLN A 150 -12.18 12.00 8.81
N LEU A 151 -11.66 11.28 7.81
CA LEU A 151 -10.27 11.25 7.42
C LEU A 151 -10.15 11.79 5.98
N HIS A 152 -9.28 12.77 5.77
CA HIS A 152 -8.98 13.31 4.46
C HIS A 152 -7.65 12.77 3.96
N LEU A 153 -7.62 12.30 2.73
CA LEU A 153 -6.43 11.83 2.05
C LEU A 153 -6.39 12.45 0.66
N SER A 154 -5.36 13.22 0.39
CA SER A 154 -5.13 13.83 -0.91
C SER A 154 -3.74 13.48 -1.43
N ALA A 155 -3.60 13.39 -2.76
CA ALA A 155 -2.33 13.15 -3.42
C ALA A 155 -2.16 14.11 -4.61
N SER A 156 -0.92 14.48 -4.88
CA SER A 156 -0.54 15.25 -6.07
C SER A 156 0.90 14.95 -6.45
N VAL A 157 1.20 15.07 -7.74
CA VAL A 157 2.58 14.96 -8.25
C VAL A 157 3.05 16.35 -8.64
N LYS A 158 4.21 16.78 -8.14
CA LYS A 158 4.88 18.04 -8.47
C LYS A 158 6.39 17.84 -8.49
N GLN A 159 7.05 18.34 -9.52
CA GLN A 159 8.52 18.34 -9.62
C GLN A 159 9.16 16.97 -9.34
N GLN A 160 8.62 15.91 -9.95
CA GLN A 160 9.03 14.52 -9.74
C GLN A 160 8.96 14.06 -8.27
N GLN A 161 8.01 14.60 -7.54
CA GLN A 161 7.70 14.18 -6.17
C GLN A 161 6.21 13.88 -6.05
N LEU A 162 5.91 12.75 -5.44
CA LEU A 162 4.57 12.41 -4.97
C LEU A 162 4.38 12.99 -3.58
N LEU A 163 3.44 13.91 -3.46
CA LEU A 163 3.01 14.50 -2.20
C LEU A 163 1.69 13.89 -1.78
N ILE A 164 1.64 13.33 -0.58
CA ILE A 164 0.40 12.82 0.02
C ILE A 164 0.16 13.53 1.33
N VAL A 165 -1.05 14.06 1.50
CA VAL A 165 -1.47 14.73 2.73
C VAL A 165 -2.62 13.95 3.36
N ILE A 166 -2.47 13.61 4.64
CA ILE A 166 -3.45 12.87 5.42
C ILE A 166 -3.73 13.64 6.70
N TYR A 167 -4.99 13.92 6.97
CA TYR A 167 -5.42 14.54 8.23
C TYR A 167 -6.85 14.12 8.56
N ASP A 168 -7.21 14.17 9.82
CA ASP A 168 -8.57 13.89 10.29
C ASP A 168 -9.23 15.13 10.92
N ASN A 169 -10.51 15.03 11.24
CA ASN A 169 -11.27 16.09 11.89
C ASN A 169 -11.38 15.92 13.42
N GLY A 170 -10.58 15.03 13.99
CA GLY A 170 -10.58 14.78 15.42
C GLY A 170 -9.75 15.78 16.21
N SER A 171 -9.53 15.46 17.48
CA SER A 171 -8.71 16.28 18.36
C SER A 171 -7.67 15.45 19.08
N LEU A 172 -6.48 16.01 19.22
CA LEU A 172 -5.42 15.36 19.98
C LEU A 172 -5.49 15.72 21.47
N ALA A 173 -5.05 14.78 22.29
CA ALA A 173 -4.82 15.07 23.70
C ALA A 173 -3.79 16.20 23.85
N PRO A 174 -3.95 17.10 24.84
CA PRO A 174 -3.05 18.24 25.01
C PRO A 174 -1.56 17.88 25.13
N ASN A 175 -1.25 16.69 25.65
CA ASN A 175 0.11 16.17 25.85
C ASN A 175 0.51 15.10 24.84
N TRP A 176 -0.16 15.05 23.68
CA TRP A 176 0.16 14.09 22.65
C TRP A 176 1.61 14.26 22.14
N GLN A 177 2.31 13.16 22.01
CA GLN A 177 3.66 13.08 21.42
C GLN A 177 3.71 11.97 20.37
N PRO A 178 4.54 12.12 19.32
CA PRO A 178 4.76 11.07 18.34
C PRO A 178 5.23 9.78 18.99
N GLY A 179 4.45 8.71 18.82
CA GLY A 179 4.80 7.38 19.29
C GLY A 179 5.59 6.57 18.26
N ASN A 180 5.76 5.27 18.53
CA ASN A 180 6.49 4.33 17.68
C ASN A 180 5.90 4.21 16.26
N GLY A 181 4.59 4.38 16.09
CA GLY A 181 3.94 4.39 14.79
C GLY A 181 4.48 5.47 13.86
N ILE A 182 4.61 6.70 14.38
CA ILE A 182 5.19 7.82 13.61
C ILE A 182 6.66 7.55 13.25
N LYS A 183 7.46 7.07 14.20
CA LYS A 183 8.87 6.71 13.94
C LYS A 183 8.98 5.63 12.86
N GLY A 184 8.17 4.57 12.95
CA GLY A 184 8.17 3.51 11.95
C GLY A 184 7.72 3.99 10.57
N MET A 185 6.81 4.98 10.47
CA MET A 185 6.47 5.62 9.20
C MET A 185 7.64 6.41 8.62
N GLN A 186 8.38 7.16 9.47
CA GLN A 186 9.55 7.93 9.06
C GLN A 186 10.68 7.02 8.56
N GLU A 187 10.98 5.94 9.28
CA GLU A 187 12.00 4.95 8.90
C GLU A 187 11.68 4.34 7.53
N ARG A 188 10.46 3.85 7.31
CA ARG A 188 10.02 3.26 6.03
C ARG A 188 10.11 4.25 4.86
N LEU A 189 9.73 5.51 5.08
CA LEU A 189 9.84 6.52 4.03
C LEU A 189 11.30 6.82 3.68
N ALA A 190 12.18 6.87 4.68
CA ALA A 190 13.60 7.10 4.46
C ALA A 190 14.24 5.98 3.59
N GLU A 191 13.79 4.73 3.73
CA GLU A 191 14.23 3.60 2.88
C GLU A 191 13.92 3.81 1.39
N CYS A 192 12.86 4.58 1.09
CA CYS A 192 12.45 4.94 -0.28
C CYS A 192 12.90 6.35 -0.71
N GLY A 193 13.79 6.99 0.04
CA GLY A 193 14.23 8.36 -0.22
C GLY A 193 13.15 9.42 0.04
N GLY A 194 12.10 9.06 0.79
CA GLY A 194 10.99 9.94 1.14
C GLY A 194 11.11 10.55 2.52
N HIS A 195 10.16 11.42 2.84
CA HIS A 195 10.08 12.13 4.11
C HIS A 195 8.66 12.20 4.64
N LEU A 196 8.52 12.14 5.98
CA LEU A 196 7.30 12.41 6.70
C LEU A 196 7.45 13.69 7.52
N GLN A 197 6.58 14.65 7.26
CA GLN A 197 6.45 15.84 8.07
C GLN A 197 5.14 15.81 8.86
N LEU A 198 5.21 16.25 10.11
CA LEU A 198 4.06 16.42 10.98
C LEU A 198 3.70 17.91 11.03
N GLY A 199 2.46 18.21 10.69
CA GLY A 199 1.86 19.52 10.81
C GLY A 199 0.66 19.48 11.74
N LYS A 200 0.05 20.64 11.96
CA LYS A 200 -1.25 20.78 12.64
C LYS A 200 -2.28 21.29 11.65
N GLN A 201 -3.41 20.61 11.58
CA GLN A 201 -4.59 21.03 10.84
C GLN A 201 -5.73 21.22 11.85
N GLN A 202 -6.06 22.48 12.16
CA GLN A 202 -6.99 22.82 13.25
C GLN A 202 -6.54 22.23 14.59
N GLN A 203 -7.23 21.21 15.13
CA GLN A 203 -6.90 20.53 16.40
C GLN A 203 -6.31 19.13 16.18
N ALA A 204 -6.16 18.69 14.93
CA ALA A 204 -5.66 17.39 14.54
C ALA A 204 -4.23 17.44 14.00
N ILE A 205 -3.60 16.27 13.82
CA ILE A 205 -2.31 16.14 13.12
C ILE A 205 -2.56 16.02 11.64
N GLN A 206 -1.74 16.75 10.89
CA GLN A 206 -1.56 16.53 9.46
C GLN A 206 -0.26 15.78 9.24
N LEU A 207 -0.35 14.67 8.52
CA LEU A 207 0.79 13.93 7.98
C LEU A 207 1.02 14.38 6.54
N THR A 208 2.23 14.83 6.24
CA THR A 208 2.65 15.17 4.88
C THR A 208 3.77 14.22 4.48
N VAL A 209 3.47 13.35 3.53
CA VAL A 209 4.39 12.36 2.95
C VAL A 209 4.91 12.90 1.63
N THR A 210 6.22 12.88 1.45
CA THR A 210 6.88 13.22 0.18
C THR A 210 7.74 12.06 -0.26
N LEU A 211 7.59 11.61 -1.50
CA LEU A 211 8.35 10.52 -2.10
C LEU A 211 8.86 10.91 -3.48
N PRO A 212 10.06 10.45 -3.90
CA PRO A 212 10.47 10.54 -5.30
C PRO A 212 9.44 9.88 -6.21
N TYR A 213 9.10 10.53 -7.32
CA TYR A 213 8.14 10.02 -8.30
C TYR A 213 8.72 10.08 -9.70
N ILE A 214 8.72 8.94 -10.37
CA ILE A 214 9.17 8.82 -11.76
C ILE A 214 7.92 8.57 -12.60
N GLU A 215 7.56 9.56 -13.42
CA GLU A 215 6.52 9.36 -14.43
C GLU A 215 7.00 8.34 -15.47
N ASN A 216 6.16 7.38 -15.80
CA ASN A 216 6.44 6.52 -16.96
C ASN A 216 6.24 7.34 -18.23
N GLU A 217 7.27 7.50 -19.03
CA GLU A 217 7.23 8.17 -20.33
C GLU A 217 6.37 7.46 -21.39
N ASN A 218 5.64 6.39 -21.02
CA ASN A 218 4.81 5.57 -21.92
C ASN A 218 3.36 5.49 -21.41
N ALA A 219 2.67 6.62 -21.32
CA ALA A 219 1.22 6.66 -21.19
C ALA A 219 0.60 7.29 -22.45
#